data_5ab0e3a8dc24da804603a11b5dcad70d
#
_entry.id   5ab0e3a8dc24da804603a11b5dcad70d
#
_cell.length_a   1.000
_cell.length_b   1.000
_cell.length_c   1.000
_cell.angle_alpha   90.00
_cell.angle_beta   90.00
_cell.angle_gamma   90.00
#
_symmetry.space_group_name_H-M   'P 1'
#
loop_
_entity.id
_entity.type
_entity.pdbx_description
1 polymer ?
#
loop_
_entity_poly.entity_id
_entity_poly.type
_entity_poly.pdbx_seq_one_letter_code
_entity_poly.pdbx_strand_id
1 'polypeptide(L)'
;MIKVNAISIGKIETLSYGNYKPMQSALNKIPYKGQMWLNRLGFVDDEQAYHNHGGIHKAICCFSKSNYQLFKDDLDQLPEFAMFGENLTVEDLDEADVYFGNQYQLGDTIIEVSDIREPCW
;
A
#
# COMPACT_ATOMS: atom_id res chain seq x y z
N MET A 1 7.55 -14.05 12.29
CA MET A 1 6.67 -14.16 11.10
C MET A 1 5.91 -12.86 10.94
N ILE A 2 5.95 -12.29 9.75
CA ILE A 2 5.22 -11.06 9.44
C ILE A 2 3.75 -11.39 9.31
N LYS A 3 2.91 -10.58 9.93
CA LYS A 3 1.46 -10.75 9.88
C LYS A 3 0.83 -9.73 8.96
N VAL A 4 0.02 -10.19 8.00
CA VAL A 4 -0.80 -9.32 7.16
C VAL A 4 -2.09 -8.99 7.90
N ASN A 5 -2.29 -7.70 8.21
CA ASN A 5 -3.50 -7.21 8.86
C ASN A 5 -4.62 -6.95 7.86
N ALA A 6 -4.24 -6.42 6.70
CA ALA A 6 -5.20 -6.11 5.65
C ALA A 6 -4.54 -6.16 4.28
N ILE A 7 -5.32 -6.62 3.31
CA ILE A 7 -5.09 -6.39 1.88
C ILE A 7 -6.07 -5.31 1.45
N SER A 8 -5.58 -4.21 0.90
CA SER A 8 -6.42 -3.08 0.50
C SER A 8 -6.25 -2.78 -0.98
N ILE A 9 -7.35 -2.51 -1.65
CA ILE A 9 -7.41 -2.19 -3.07
C ILE A 9 -8.27 -0.94 -3.28
N GLY A 10 -8.04 -0.25 -4.38
CA GLY A 10 -8.80 0.94 -4.74
C GLY A 10 -8.86 1.15 -6.23
N LYS A 11 -9.93 1.80 -6.66
CA LYS A 11 -10.12 2.25 -8.02
C LYS A 11 -9.74 3.72 -8.15
N ILE A 12 -9.41 4.14 -9.36
CA ILE A 12 -9.16 5.56 -9.66
C ILE A 12 -10.45 6.33 -9.44
N GLU A 13 -10.35 7.38 -8.64
CA GLU A 13 -11.44 8.31 -8.38
C GLU A 13 -10.95 9.76 -8.45
N THR A 14 -11.87 10.68 -8.60
CA THR A 14 -11.57 12.12 -8.58
C THR A 14 -11.69 12.63 -7.16
N LEU A 15 -10.59 13.16 -6.63
CA LEU A 15 -10.54 13.77 -5.30
C LEU A 15 -10.51 15.29 -5.42
N SER A 16 -11.26 15.98 -4.55
CA SER A 16 -11.30 17.43 -4.45
C SER A 16 -11.06 17.86 -3.00
N TYR A 17 -10.04 18.69 -2.79
CA TYR A 17 -9.70 19.21 -1.48
C TYR A 17 -9.68 20.75 -1.50
N GLY A 18 -10.66 21.38 -0.83
CA GLY A 18 -10.72 22.82 -0.69
C GLY A 18 -10.62 23.54 -2.04
N ASN A 19 -9.64 24.43 -2.18
CA ASN A 19 -9.41 25.25 -3.39
C ASN A 19 -8.40 24.63 -4.37
N TYR A 20 -7.92 23.42 -4.11
CA TYR A 20 -7.00 22.73 -5.01
C TYR A 20 -7.75 22.16 -6.22
N LYS A 21 -7.05 22.05 -7.34
CA LYS A 21 -7.61 21.39 -8.52
C LYS A 21 -7.96 19.95 -8.20
N PRO A 22 -9.10 19.43 -8.69
CA PRO A 22 -9.42 18.01 -8.59
C PRO A 22 -8.29 17.15 -9.18
N MET A 23 -8.01 16.06 -8.52
CA MET A 23 -6.97 15.12 -8.95
C MET A 23 -7.50 13.70 -9.05
N GLN A 24 -6.95 12.93 -9.96
CA GLN A 24 -7.21 11.49 -10.04
C GLN A 24 -6.32 10.75 -9.04
N SER A 25 -6.90 9.86 -8.26
CA SER A 25 -6.17 9.08 -7.27
C SER A 25 -6.81 7.73 -7.04
N ALA A 26 -6.01 6.72 -6.78
CA ALA A 26 -6.42 5.40 -6.31
C ALA A 26 -5.88 5.13 -4.89
N LEU A 27 -5.49 6.16 -4.15
CA LEU A 27 -4.89 6.02 -2.81
C LEU A 27 -5.91 5.75 -1.70
N ASN A 28 -7.20 6.03 -1.92
CA ASN A 28 -8.27 5.66 -0.99
C ASN A 28 -8.60 4.17 -1.14
N LYS A 29 -7.72 3.35 -0.58
CA LYS A 29 -7.88 1.90 -0.65
C LYS A 29 -8.71 1.38 0.50
N ILE A 30 -9.49 0.34 0.21
CA ILE A 30 -10.43 -0.28 1.15
C ILE A 30 -9.97 -1.72 1.39
N PRO A 31 -9.97 -2.20 2.65
CA PRO A 31 -9.67 -3.59 2.94
C PRO A 31 -10.60 -4.55 2.19
N TYR A 32 -10.00 -5.55 1.56
CA TYR A 32 -10.69 -6.61 0.86
C TYR A 32 -10.72 -7.87 1.72
N LYS A 33 -11.88 -8.52 1.76
CA LYS A 33 -12.05 -9.80 2.46
C LYS A 33 -12.14 -10.94 1.45
N GLY A 34 -11.40 -12.01 1.71
CA GLY A 34 -11.39 -13.19 0.87
C GLY A 34 -10.08 -13.35 0.08
N GLN A 35 -10.11 -14.23 -0.90
CA GLN A 35 -8.95 -14.47 -1.76
C GLN A 35 -8.86 -13.39 -2.84
N MET A 36 -7.64 -12.93 -3.07
CA MET A 36 -7.33 -11.95 -4.10
C MET A 36 -6.27 -12.50 -5.04
N TRP A 37 -6.51 -12.40 -6.33
CA TRP A 37 -5.55 -12.77 -7.35
C TRP A 37 -4.46 -11.71 -7.50
N LEU A 38 -3.23 -12.19 -7.59
CA LEU A 38 -2.05 -11.35 -7.75
C LEU A 38 -1.35 -11.74 -9.06
N ASN A 39 -0.97 -10.75 -9.85
CA ASN A 39 -0.12 -10.92 -11.02
C ASN A 39 1.12 -10.01 -10.91
N ARG A 40 1.94 -9.97 -11.96
CA ARG A 40 3.18 -9.18 -11.97
C ARG A 40 2.97 -7.67 -11.79
N LEU A 41 1.78 -7.17 -12.06
CA LEU A 41 1.44 -5.75 -11.94
C LEU A 41 0.75 -5.41 -10.62
N GLY A 42 0.46 -6.41 -9.79
CA GLY A 42 -0.18 -6.24 -8.50
C GLY A 42 -1.48 -7.01 -8.35
N PHE A 43 -2.30 -6.59 -7.40
CA PHE A 43 -3.63 -7.18 -7.21
C PHE A 43 -4.55 -6.83 -8.38
N VAL A 44 -5.27 -7.84 -8.89
CA VAL A 44 -6.03 -7.74 -10.15
C VAL A 44 -7.06 -6.62 -10.15
N ASP A 45 -7.71 -6.38 -9.00
CA ASP A 45 -8.76 -5.37 -8.88
C ASP A 45 -8.26 -4.02 -8.33
N ASP A 46 -6.95 -3.86 -8.19
CA ASP A 46 -6.34 -2.61 -7.76
C ASP A 46 -5.95 -1.74 -8.95
N GLU A 47 -5.92 -0.43 -8.73
CA GLU A 47 -5.53 0.55 -9.73
C GLU A 47 -4.52 1.55 -9.16
N GLN A 48 -3.81 2.23 -10.03
CA GLN A 48 -2.98 3.40 -9.70
C GLN A 48 -3.24 4.49 -10.73
N ALA A 49 -3.40 5.73 -10.25
CA ALA A 49 -3.61 6.89 -11.11
C ALA A 49 -2.28 7.46 -11.63
N TYR A 50 -1.25 7.43 -10.78
CA TYR A 50 0.09 7.90 -11.13
C TYR A 50 0.95 6.72 -11.56
N HIS A 51 1.47 6.77 -12.78
CA HIS A 51 2.19 5.63 -13.37
C HIS A 51 3.41 5.17 -12.56
N ASN A 52 4.06 6.07 -11.80
CA ASN A 52 5.19 5.72 -10.92
C ASN A 52 4.77 4.97 -9.65
N HIS A 53 3.47 4.87 -9.36
CA HIS A 53 2.95 4.05 -8.25
C HIS A 53 2.72 2.59 -8.66
N GLY A 54 2.94 2.23 -9.91
CA GLY A 54 2.69 0.91 -10.43
C GLY A 54 3.87 0.36 -11.24
N GLY A 55 3.62 -0.75 -11.92
CA GLY A 55 4.59 -1.47 -12.71
C GLY A 55 5.16 -2.68 -11.98
N ILE A 56 5.98 -3.46 -12.69
CA ILE A 56 6.51 -4.74 -12.18
C ILE A 56 7.38 -4.59 -10.93
N HIS A 57 8.02 -3.44 -10.73
CA HIS A 57 8.87 -3.17 -9.57
C HIS A 57 8.12 -2.47 -8.42
N LYS A 58 6.87 -2.08 -8.65
CA LYS A 58 6.00 -1.42 -7.68
C LYS A 58 4.59 -2.01 -7.70
N ALA A 59 4.52 -3.32 -7.90
CA ALA A 59 3.25 -4.04 -8.02
C ALA A 59 2.42 -4.01 -6.73
N ILE A 60 3.08 -4.07 -5.58
CA ILE A 60 2.46 -4.06 -4.26
C ILE A 60 3.18 -3.04 -3.40
N CYS A 61 2.42 -2.16 -2.77
CA CYS A 61 2.91 -1.29 -1.71
C CYS A 61 2.64 -1.94 -0.35
N CYS A 62 3.67 -2.05 0.47
CA CYS A 62 3.60 -2.62 1.81
C CYS A 62 4.01 -1.57 2.84
N PHE A 63 3.30 -1.49 3.94
CA PHE A 63 3.61 -0.58 5.04
C PHE A 63 3.38 -1.22 6.39
N SER A 64 4.30 -0.96 7.33
CA SER A 64 4.19 -1.48 8.70
C SER A 64 3.23 -0.62 9.52
N LYS A 65 2.21 -1.25 10.08
CA LYS A 65 1.20 -0.57 10.90
C LYS A 65 1.79 0.10 12.15
N SER A 66 2.85 -0.45 12.70
CA SER A 66 3.54 0.16 13.84
C SER A 66 4.03 1.58 13.56
N ASN A 67 4.38 1.85 12.30
CA ASN A 67 4.86 3.18 11.90
C ASN A 67 3.76 4.23 11.78
N TYR A 68 2.48 3.84 11.81
CA TYR A 68 1.36 4.79 11.85
C TYR A 68 1.46 5.72 13.08
N GLN A 69 1.96 5.22 14.19
CA GLN A 69 2.10 5.99 15.42
C GLN A 69 3.04 7.20 15.29
N LEU A 70 3.93 7.19 14.30
CA LEU A 70 4.80 8.34 14.02
C LEU A 70 4.01 9.58 13.60
N PHE A 71 2.78 9.39 13.12
CA PHE A 71 1.91 10.45 12.59
C PHE A 71 0.74 10.80 13.50
N LYS A 72 0.72 10.28 14.72
CA LYS A 72 -0.40 10.48 15.66
C LYS A 72 -0.68 11.95 16.00
N ASP A 73 0.36 12.78 15.97
CA ASP A 73 0.26 14.19 16.29
C ASP A 73 -0.14 15.06 15.09
N ASP A 74 -0.08 14.46 13.88
CA ASP A 74 -0.41 15.14 12.63
C ASP A 74 -1.86 14.91 12.19
N LEU A 75 -2.54 13.93 12.78
CA LEU A 75 -3.88 13.51 12.42
C LEU A 75 -4.77 13.42 13.68
N ASP A 76 -6.01 13.86 13.56
CA ASP A 76 -6.99 13.74 14.63
C ASP A 76 -7.31 12.28 14.98
N GLN A 77 -7.27 11.42 13.97
CA GLN A 77 -7.50 9.99 14.12
C GLN A 77 -6.64 9.22 13.11
N LEU A 78 -5.94 8.20 13.61
CA LEU A 78 -5.19 7.28 12.73
C LEU A 78 -6.15 6.29 12.07
N PRO A 79 -6.09 6.13 10.73
CA PRO A 79 -6.80 5.05 10.06
C PRO A 79 -6.34 3.68 10.56
N GLU A 80 -7.23 2.71 10.47
CA GLU A 80 -6.91 1.34 10.87
C GLU A 80 -6.01 0.65 9.84
N PHE A 81 -6.26 0.91 8.56
CA PHE A 81 -5.54 0.31 7.44
C PHE A 81 -5.35 1.32 6.30
N ALA A 82 -4.41 1.03 5.42
CA ALA A 82 -4.18 1.76 4.17
C ALA A 82 -3.99 3.29 4.37
N MET A 83 -3.39 3.70 5.48
CA MET A 83 -3.15 5.11 5.80
C MET A 83 -2.39 5.84 4.70
N PHE A 84 -1.45 5.16 4.05
CA PHE A 84 -0.63 5.71 2.96
C PHE A 84 -1.00 5.13 1.59
N GLY A 85 -2.20 4.56 1.47
CA GLY A 85 -2.62 3.91 0.25
C GLY A 85 -1.89 2.61 -0.05
N GLU A 86 -1.31 1.98 0.97
CA GLU A 86 -0.65 0.69 0.81
C GLU A 86 -1.65 -0.45 0.57
N ASN A 87 -1.21 -1.43 -0.21
CA ASN A 87 -1.97 -2.65 -0.46
C ASN A 87 -1.89 -3.64 0.71
N LEU A 88 -0.71 -3.76 1.33
CA LEU A 88 -0.46 -4.62 2.47
C LEU A 88 -0.17 -3.78 3.70
N THR A 89 -1.07 -3.82 4.67
CA THR A 89 -0.82 -3.32 6.01
C THR A 89 -0.36 -4.50 6.86
N VAL A 90 0.87 -4.44 7.38
CA VAL A 90 1.51 -5.57 8.07
C VAL A 90 1.92 -5.23 9.48
N GLU A 91 2.05 -6.25 10.32
CA GLU A 91 2.65 -6.19 11.64
C GLU A 91 3.91 -7.06 11.69
N ASP A 92 4.72 -6.83 12.70
CA ASP A 92 5.95 -7.59 12.97
C ASP A 92 7.00 -7.45 11.83
N LEU A 93 6.98 -6.31 11.13
CA LEU A 93 7.98 -5.94 10.16
C LEU A 93 8.66 -4.64 10.60
N ASP A 94 9.96 -4.72 10.86
CA ASP A 94 10.81 -3.54 11.03
C ASP A 94 11.43 -3.19 9.68
N GLU A 95 11.24 -1.96 9.23
CA GLU A 95 11.81 -1.48 7.97
C GLU A 95 13.34 -1.57 7.95
N ALA A 96 13.99 -1.49 9.11
CA ALA A 96 15.44 -1.65 9.24
C ALA A 96 15.93 -3.06 8.84
N ASP A 97 15.04 -4.05 8.88
CA ASP A 97 15.34 -5.44 8.50
C ASP A 97 14.95 -5.77 7.06
N VAL A 98 14.49 -4.78 6.29
CA VAL A 98 14.04 -4.96 4.90
C VAL A 98 15.11 -4.49 3.94
N TYR A 99 15.56 -5.39 3.06
CA TYR A 99 16.60 -5.13 2.08
C TYR A 99 16.09 -5.47 0.67
N PHE A 100 16.60 -4.77 -0.33
CA PHE A 100 16.34 -5.13 -1.72
C PHE A 100 16.75 -6.56 -2.00
N GLY A 101 15.89 -7.30 -2.71
CA GLY A 101 16.08 -8.71 -3.00
C GLY A 101 15.55 -9.65 -1.93
N ASN A 102 15.14 -9.17 -0.76
CA ASN A 102 14.45 -10.02 0.21
C ASN A 102 13.17 -10.57 -0.39
N GLN A 103 12.91 -11.84 -0.16
CA GLN A 103 11.72 -12.52 -0.64
C GLN A 103 10.85 -12.96 0.53
N TYR A 104 9.55 -12.85 0.33
CA TYR A 104 8.55 -13.25 1.31
C TYR A 104 7.46 -14.08 0.64
N GLN A 105 7.03 -15.14 1.30
CA GLN A 105 5.88 -15.89 0.84
C GLN A 105 4.60 -15.19 1.27
N LEU A 106 3.71 -14.93 0.31
CA LEU A 106 2.40 -14.34 0.52
C LEU A 106 1.34 -15.29 -0.07
N GLY A 107 0.71 -16.10 0.80
CA GLY A 107 -0.17 -17.17 0.33
C GLY A 107 0.58 -18.14 -0.59
N ASP A 108 0.10 -18.31 -1.80
CA ASP A 108 0.70 -19.18 -2.82
C ASP A 108 1.72 -18.45 -3.72
N THR A 109 2.03 -17.20 -3.40
CA THR A 109 2.95 -16.38 -4.20
C THR A 109 4.21 -16.03 -3.42
N ILE A 110 5.24 -15.63 -4.17
CA ILE A 110 6.46 -15.05 -3.61
C ILE A 110 6.55 -13.62 -4.09
N ILE A 111 6.74 -12.69 -3.16
CA ILE A 111 6.98 -11.29 -3.45
C ILE A 111 8.42 -10.92 -3.09
N GLU A 112 8.99 -10.01 -3.84
CA GLU A 112 10.37 -9.56 -3.64
C GLU A 112 10.41 -8.04 -3.44
N VAL A 113 11.27 -7.60 -2.52
CA VAL A 113 11.53 -6.18 -2.31
C VAL A 113 12.35 -5.65 -3.48
N SER A 114 11.72 -4.84 -4.32
CA SER A 114 12.33 -4.36 -5.56
C SER A 114 12.51 -2.84 -5.61
N ASP A 115 11.72 -2.09 -4.85
CA ASP A 115 11.79 -0.64 -4.83
C ASP A 115 11.20 -0.08 -3.54
N ILE A 116 11.43 1.20 -3.30
CA ILE A 116 10.79 1.96 -2.23
C ILE A 116 9.67 2.81 -2.82
N ARG A 117 8.70 3.14 -1.99
CA ARG A 117 7.68 4.12 -2.34
C ARG A 117 8.05 5.48 -1.80
N GLU A 118 8.21 6.43 -2.71
CA GLU A 118 8.41 7.82 -2.35
C GLU A 118 7.07 8.52 -2.15
N PRO A 119 6.95 9.43 -1.17
CA PRO A 119 5.78 10.28 -1.04
C PRO A 119 5.60 11.12 -2.31
N CYS A 120 4.35 11.24 -2.77
CA CYS A 120 4.00 12.13 -3.87
C CYS A 120 3.01 13.21 -3.40
N TRP A 121 3.00 14.32 -4.08
CA TRP A 121 2.18 15.51 -3.77
C TRP A 121 0.96 15.59 -4.68
#